data_3c81e15841a5ad7b94bd7d8c3c1e957c
#
_entry.id   3c81e15841a5ad7b94bd7d8c3c1e957c
#
_cell.length_a   1.000
_cell.length_b   1.000
_cell.length_c   1.000
_cell.angle_alpha   90.00
_cell.angle_beta   90.00
_cell.angle_gamma   90.00
#
_symmetry.space_group_name_H-M   'P 1'
#
loop_
_entity.id
_entity.type
_entity.pdbx_description
1 polymer ?
#
loop_
_entity_poly.entity_id
_entity_poly.type
_entity_poly.pdbx_seq_one_letter_code
_entity_poly.pdbx_strand_id
1 'polypeptide(L)'
;FSYLWELFYFLSVMKRGFIYTILLLSILLGSCNHRDTEKAEILYQNGVEMEKRYMPDSAVIFYHKALKRLDESNDNELKSKIYNQLGDLLLEHNIYETARSAYQQALYVSKELEDKSNLSHAYRGIGKYHFLYKDRDSALYYFEKPLGFFPEIKNREERSSVYNNLTSAYKLKNDIK
;
A
#
# COMPACT_ATOMS: atom_id res chain seq x y z
N PHE A 1 35.89 -19.52 47.05
CA PHE A 1 35.36 -18.17 46.68
C PHE A 1 35.95 -17.66 45.37
N SER A 2 37.16 -18.03 44.96
CA SER A 2 37.82 -17.59 43.70
C SER A 2 37.08 -18.08 42.45
N TYR A 3 36.64 -19.36 42.41
CA TYR A 3 35.98 -19.96 41.25
C TYR A 3 34.61 -19.36 40.91
N LEU A 4 33.88 -18.90 41.93
CA LEU A 4 32.58 -18.25 41.70
C LEU A 4 32.72 -16.87 41.02
N TRP A 5 33.77 -16.16 41.32
CA TRP A 5 34.09 -14.85 40.71
C TRP A 5 34.50 -15.00 39.24
N GLU A 6 35.32 -15.99 38.94
CA GLU A 6 35.71 -16.28 37.54
C GLU A 6 34.49 -16.73 36.69
N LEU A 7 33.61 -17.55 37.27
CA LEU A 7 32.40 -17.97 36.61
C LEU A 7 31.45 -16.79 36.34
N PHE A 8 31.27 -15.89 37.28
CA PHE A 8 30.49 -14.66 37.11
C PHE A 8 31.07 -13.73 36.06
N TYR A 9 32.37 -13.58 36.03
CA TYR A 9 33.07 -12.78 35.03
C TYR A 9 32.92 -13.38 33.64
N PHE A 10 33.11 -14.67 33.49
CA PHE A 10 32.94 -15.40 32.24
C PHE A 10 31.50 -15.30 31.70
N LEU A 11 30.49 -15.49 32.54
CA LEU A 11 29.08 -15.33 32.16
C LEU A 11 28.74 -13.88 31.79
N SER A 12 29.35 -12.89 32.42
CA SER A 12 29.11 -11.48 32.07
C SER A 12 29.72 -11.12 30.71
N VAL A 13 30.89 -11.66 30.38
CA VAL A 13 31.57 -11.46 29.09
C VAL A 13 30.80 -12.17 27.99
N MET A 14 30.33 -13.40 28.21
CA MET A 14 29.47 -14.12 27.27
C MET A 14 28.14 -13.38 26.99
N LYS A 15 27.45 -12.86 28.01
CA LYS A 15 26.25 -12.03 27.84
C LYS A 15 26.52 -10.77 27.00
N ARG A 16 27.62 -10.08 27.25
CA ARG A 16 28.00 -8.91 26.45
C ARG A 16 28.30 -9.28 25.00
N GLY A 17 29.05 -10.35 24.76
CA GLY A 17 29.32 -10.87 23.42
C GLY A 17 28.04 -11.22 22.66
N PHE A 18 27.10 -11.90 23.32
CA PHE A 18 25.83 -12.25 22.73
C PHE A 18 24.94 -11.03 22.39
N ILE A 19 24.95 -10.00 23.24
CA ILE A 19 24.24 -8.74 22.98
C ILE A 19 24.86 -8.01 21.78
N TYR A 20 26.19 -7.97 21.66
CA TYR A 20 26.85 -7.35 20.51
C TYR A 20 26.60 -8.09 19.21
N THR A 21 26.51 -9.43 19.22
CA THR A 21 26.18 -10.21 18.01
C THR A 21 24.74 -9.97 17.57
N ILE A 22 23.78 -9.87 18.50
CA ILE A 22 22.38 -9.54 18.17
C ILE A 22 22.28 -8.13 17.61
N LEU A 23 22.97 -7.14 18.20
CA LEU A 23 23.00 -5.76 17.70
C LEU A 23 23.62 -5.68 16.30
N LEU A 24 24.72 -6.37 16.05
CA LEU A 24 25.33 -6.43 14.72
C LEU A 24 24.40 -7.09 13.70
N LEU A 25 23.72 -8.17 14.07
CA LEU A 25 22.76 -8.85 13.20
C LEU A 25 21.57 -7.95 12.88
N SER A 26 21.05 -7.21 13.86
CA SER A 26 19.94 -6.27 13.65
C SER A 26 20.32 -5.10 12.74
N ILE A 27 21.55 -4.59 12.84
CA ILE A 27 22.06 -3.54 11.95
C ILE A 27 22.20 -4.06 10.52
N LEU A 28 22.71 -5.28 10.33
CA LEU A 28 22.86 -5.90 9.02
C LEU A 28 21.50 -6.19 8.37
N LEU A 29 20.54 -6.70 9.12
CA LEU A 29 19.17 -6.95 8.63
C LEU A 29 18.45 -5.64 8.30
N GLY A 30 18.58 -4.61 9.13
CA GLY A 30 18.02 -3.29 8.86
C GLY A 30 18.61 -2.63 7.62
N SER A 31 19.89 -2.82 7.35
CA SER A 31 20.56 -2.29 6.16
C SER A 31 20.10 -2.99 4.86
N CYS A 32 19.81 -4.29 4.90
CA CYS A 32 19.27 -5.02 3.75
C CYS A 32 17.84 -4.54 3.44
N ASN A 33 16.99 -4.44 4.45
CA ASN A 33 15.59 -4.00 4.31
C ASN A 33 15.50 -2.59 3.71
N HIS A 34 16.28 -1.65 4.22
CA HIS A 34 16.30 -0.27 3.69
C HIS A 34 16.72 -0.19 2.22
N ARG A 35 17.69 -0.99 1.80
CA ARG A 35 18.17 -1.02 0.42
C ARG A 35 17.15 -1.61 -0.55
N ASP A 36 16.34 -2.55 -0.12
CA ASP A 36 15.29 -3.14 -0.98
C ASP A 36 14.09 -2.23 -1.11
N THR A 37 13.73 -1.49 -0.06
CA THR A 37 12.74 -0.40 -0.12
C THR A 37 13.17 0.71 -1.09
N GLU A 38 14.42 1.18 -1.03
CA GLU A 38 14.96 2.20 -1.94
C GLU A 38 14.89 1.75 -3.40
N LYS A 39 15.26 0.50 -3.69
CA LYS A 39 15.13 -0.06 -5.03
C LYS A 39 13.69 -0.19 -5.48
N ALA A 40 12.79 -0.56 -4.59
CA ALA A 40 11.37 -0.64 -4.87
C ALA A 40 10.78 0.73 -5.21
N GLU A 41 11.16 1.78 -4.47
CA GLU A 41 10.75 3.16 -4.76
C GLU A 41 11.24 3.61 -6.15
N ILE A 42 12.50 3.33 -6.51
CA ILE A 42 13.02 3.63 -7.86
C ILE A 42 12.21 2.92 -8.94
N LEU A 43 11.88 1.64 -8.73
CA LEU A 43 11.06 0.89 -9.68
C LEU A 43 9.65 1.44 -9.77
N TYR A 44 9.05 1.83 -8.65
CA TYR A 44 7.76 2.50 -8.62
C TYR A 44 7.78 3.80 -9.43
N GLN A 45 8.76 4.66 -9.21
CA GLN A 45 8.91 5.91 -9.95
C GLN A 45 9.11 5.69 -11.46
N ASN A 46 9.86 4.64 -11.85
CA ASN A 46 9.97 4.25 -13.25
C ASN A 46 8.60 3.83 -13.83
N GLY A 47 7.77 3.13 -13.06
CA GLY A 47 6.40 2.79 -13.45
C GLY A 47 5.56 4.05 -13.71
N VAL A 48 5.58 5.00 -12.78
CA VAL A 48 4.89 6.30 -12.92
C VAL A 48 5.37 7.08 -14.15
N GLU A 49 6.67 7.02 -14.44
CA GLU A 49 7.23 7.66 -15.65
C GLU A 49 6.74 6.97 -16.94
N MET A 50 6.58 5.64 -16.93
CA MET A 50 6.01 4.92 -18.07
C MET A 50 4.53 5.26 -18.30
N GLU A 51 3.73 5.44 -17.24
CA GLU A 51 2.36 5.95 -17.37
C GLU A 51 2.32 7.32 -18.05
N LYS A 52 3.15 8.27 -17.62
CA LYS A 52 3.24 9.60 -18.24
C LYS A 52 3.62 9.54 -19.71
N ARG A 53 4.36 8.52 -20.13
CA ARG A 53 4.74 8.27 -21.53
C ARG A 53 3.71 7.45 -22.31
N TYR A 54 2.54 7.18 -21.73
CA TYR A 54 1.50 6.35 -22.33
C TYR A 54 1.98 4.91 -22.69
N MET A 55 2.79 4.32 -21.81
CA MET A 55 3.34 2.95 -21.95
C MET A 55 2.82 2.04 -20.81
N PRO A 56 1.52 1.70 -20.78
CA PRO A 56 0.89 1.01 -19.65
C PRO A 56 1.49 -0.37 -19.36
N ASP A 57 1.81 -1.15 -20.39
CA ASP A 57 2.42 -2.49 -20.21
C ASP A 57 3.76 -2.39 -19.48
N SER A 58 4.57 -1.37 -19.83
CA SER A 58 5.85 -1.13 -19.16
C SER A 58 5.63 -0.68 -17.72
N ALA A 59 4.64 0.17 -17.45
CA ALA A 59 4.30 0.61 -16.10
C ALA A 59 3.90 -0.58 -15.21
N VAL A 60 3.03 -1.46 -15.70
CA VAL A 60 2.63 -2.70 -15.00
C VAL A 60 3.84 -3.57 -14.64
N ILE A 61 4.78 -3.75 -15.58
CA ILE A 61 6.00 -4.51 -15.33
C ILE A 61 6.84 -3.88 -14.22
N PHE A 62 7.00 -2.56 -14.22
CA PHE A 62 7.76 -1.86 -13.19
C PHE A 62 7.08 -1.95 -11.82
N TYR A 63 5.74 -1.81 -11.74
CA TYR A 63 5.00 -1.97 -10.49
C TYR A 63 5.12 -3.38 -9.92
N HIS A 64 5.01 -4.42 -10.74
CA HIS A 64 5.23 -5.79 -10.28
C HIS A 64 6.67 -6.04 -9.80
N LYS A 65 7.67 -5.44 -10.47
CA LYS A 65 9.07 -5.53 -10.00
C LYS A 65 9.25 -4.83 -8.66
N ALA A 66 8.60 -3.68 -8.45
CA ALA A 66 8.63 -2.96 -7.17
C ALA A 66 7.97 -3.79 -6.06
N LEU A 67 6.77 -4.33 -6.30
CA LEU A 67 6.06 -5.20 -5.35
C LEU A 67 6.90 -6.42 -4.97
N LYS A 68 7.55 -7.07 -5.94
CA LYS A 68 8.43 -8.22 -5.67
C LYS A 68 9.60 -7.85 -4.75
N ARG A 69 10.16 -6.63 -4.85
CA ARG A 69 11.19 -6.16 -3.92
C ARG A 69 10.66 -5.93 -2.51
N LEU A 70 9.41 -5.49 -2.42
CA LEU A 70 8.73 -5.25 -1.14
C LEU A 70 8.25 -6.53 -0.44
N ASP A 71 8.19 -7.67 -1.13
CA ASP A 71 7.86 -8.95 -0.47
C ASP A 71 8.95 -9.38 0.52
N GLU A 72 10.18 -8.95 0.31
CA GLU A 72 11.33 -9.18 1.20
C GLU A 72 11.50 -8.05 2.25
N SER A 73 10.80 -6.93 2.07
CA SER A 73 10.80 -5.78 2.97
C SER A 73 9.42 -5.61 3.63
N ASN A 74 9.39 -5.05 4.84
CA ASN A 74 8.14 -4.78 5.55
C ASN A 74 7.58 -3.37 5.24
N ASP A 75 7.91 -2.78 4.10
CA ASP A 75 7.36 -1.47 3.70
C ASP A 75 5.97 -1.63 3.09
N ASN A 76 5.01 -1.75 3.98
CA ASN A 76 3.61 -1.90 3.62
C ASN A 76 2.98 -0.59 3.10
N GLU A 77 3.53 0.58 3.45
CA GLU A 77 3.03 1.87 2.96
C GLU A 77 3.24 1.99 1.44
N LEU A 78 4.48 1.78 0.99
CA LEU A 78 4.80 1.79 -0.44
C LEU A 78 4.06 0.67 -1.19
N LYS A 79 3.94 -0.52 -0.58
CA LYS A 79 3.18 -1.65 -1.15
C LYS A 79 1.72 -1.28 -1.41
N SER A 80 1.07 -0.66 -0.44
CA SER A 80 -0.32 -0.18 -0.56
C SER A 80 -0.48 0.86 -1.66
N LYS A 81 0.43 1.83 -1.73
CA LYS A 81 0.48 2.88 -2.75
C LYS A 81 0.61 2.29 -4.15
N ILE A 82 1.52 1.33 -4.35
CA ILE A 82 1.73 0.67 -5.64
C ILE A 82 0.48 -0.12 -6.07
N TYR A 83 -0.17 -0.84 -5.16
CA TYR A 83 -1.40 -1.56 -5.49
C TYR A 83 -2.53 -0.63 -5.89
N ASN A 84 -2.69 0.53 -5.25
CA ASN A 84 -3.66 1.55 -5.65
C ASN A 84 -3.37 2.08 -7.04
N GLN A 85 -2.11 2.43 -7.33
CA GLN A 85 -1.70 2.94 -8.63
C GLN A 85 -1.88 1.90 -9.75
N LEU A 86 -1.52 0.65 -9.48
CA LEU A 86 -1.76 -0.46 -10.39
C LEU A 86 -3.26 -0.66 -10.66
N GLY A 87 -4.08 -0.52 -9.62
CA GLY A 87 -5.54 -0.56 -9.75
C GLY A 87 -6.08 0.54 -10.66
N ASP A 88 -5.62 1.78 -10.49
CA ASP A 88 -6.01 2.91 -11.34
C ASP A 88 -5.62 2.67 -12.80
N LEU A 89 -4.37 2.30 -13.06
CA LEU A 89 -3.87 2.00 -14.41
C LEU A 89 -4.68 0.90 -15.09
N LEU A 90 -4.94 -0.21 -14.41
CA LEU A 90 -5.72 -1.32 -14.96
C LEU A 90 -7.18 -0.93 -15.21
N LEU A 91 -7.77 -0.11 -14.34
CA LEU A 91 -9.14 0.39 -14.49
C LEU A 91 -9.27 1.29 -15.72
N GLU A 92 -8.31 2.18 -15.95
CA GLU A 92 -8.25 3.07 -17.13
C GLU A 92 -8.13 2.28 -18.44
N HIS A 93 -7.45 1.14 -18.39
CA HIS A 93 -7.30 0.24 -19.55
C HIS A 93 -8.38 -0.84 -19.64
N ASN A 94 -9.49 -0.70 -18.90
CA ASN A 94 -10.65 -1.59 -18.90
C ASN A 94 -10.37 -3.04 -18.44
N ILE A 95 -9.28 -3.26 -17.71
CA ILE A 95 -8.92 -4.55 -17.11
C ILE A 95 -9.52 -4.65 -15.69
N TYR A 96 -10.84 -4.64 -15.63
CA TYR A 96 -11.62 -4.36 -14.43
C TYR A 96 -11.41 -5.36 -13.28
N GLU A 97 -11.40 -6.67 -13.56
CA GLU A 97 -11.26 -7.69 -12.52
C GLU A 97 -9.89 -7.66 -11.85
N THR A 98 -8.84 -7.45 -12.66
CA THR A 98 -7.47 -7.33 -12.13
C THR A 98 -7.32 -6.02 -11.36
N ALA A 99 -7.92 -4.92 -11.83
CA ALA A 99 -7.97 -3.65 -11.11
C ALA A 99 -8.63 -3.82 -9.74
N ARG A 100 -9.79 -4.48 -9.67
CA ARG A 100 -10.45 -4.79 -8.41
C ARG A 100 -9.55 -5.58 -7.47
N SER A 101 -8.87 -6.61 -7.98
CA SER A 101 -7.94 -7.40 -7.19
C SER A 101 -6.80 -6.56 -6.63
N ALA A 102 -6.24 -5.64 -7.43
CA ALA A 102 -5.19 -4.74 -6.97
C ALA A 102 -5.69 -3.82 -5.83
N TYR A 103 -6.87 -3.21 -5.98
CA TYR A 103 -7.45 -2.41 -4.90
C TYR A 103 -7.77 -3.21 -3.64
N GLN A 104 -8.17 -4.48 -3.77
CA GLN A 104 -8.37 -5.37 -2.61
C GLN A 104 -7.06 -5.62 -1.87
N GLN A 105 -5.94 -5.79 -2.57
CA GLN A 105 -4.61 -5.88 -1.95
C GLN A 105 -4.23 -4.57 -1.26
N ALA A 106 -4.44 -3.42 -1.92
CA ALA A 106 -4.23 -2.12 -1.31
C ALA A 106 -5.06 -1.95 -0.02
N LEU A 107 -6.34 -2.33 -0.08
CA LEU A 107 -7.26 -2.27 1.06
C LEU A 107 -6.78 -3.13 2.22
N TYR A 108 -6.33 -4.35 1.95
CA TYR A 108 -5.81 -5.26 2.97
C TYR A 108 -4.59 -4.64 3.69
N VAL A 109 -3.58 -4.24 2.91
CA VAL A 109 -2.34 -3.68 3.45
C VAL A 109 -2.58 -2.36 4.21
N SER A 110 -3.42 -1.46 3.64
CA SER A 110 -3.72 -0.17 4.28
C SER A 110 -4.49 -0.30 5.59
N LYS A 111 -5.32 -1.35 5.74
CA LYS A 111 -6.02 -1.61 7.00
C LYS A 111 -5.06 -1.98 8.12
N GLU A 112 -4.05 -2.79 7.83
CA GLU A 112 -3.03 -3.18 8.81
C GLU A 112 -2.20 -1.99 9.29
N LEU A 113 -1.99 -1.00 8.40
CA LEU A 113 -1.24 0.22 8.70
C LEU A 113 -2.08 1.35 9.31
N GLU A 114 -3.40 1.21 9.32
CA GLU A 114 -4.33 2.30 9.61
C GLU A 114 -4.15 3.54 8.69
N ASP A 115 -3.59 3.33 7.49
CA ASP A 115 -3.36 4.38 6.50
C ASP A 115 -4.68 4.80 5.83
N LYS A 116 -5.28 5.86 6.37
CA LYS A 116 -6.59 6.34 5.93
C LYS A 116 -6.61 6.90 4.51
N SER A 117 -5.48 7.42 4.01
CA SER A 117 -5.37 7.92 2.64
C SER A 117 -5.40 6.76 1.64
N ASN A 118 -4.51 5.78 1.79
CA ASN A 118 -4.51 4.62 0.92
C ASN A 118 -5.78 3.76 1.07
N LEU A 119 -6.37 3.67 2.27
CA LEU A 119 -7.69 3.06 2.48
C LEU A 119 -8.79 3.76 1.68
N SER A 120 -8.84 5.08 1.74
CA SER A 120 -9.80 5.90 0.99
C SER A 120 -9.66 5.67 -0.52
N HIS A 121 -8.44 5.64 -1.01
CA HIS A 121 -8.14 5.38 -2.42
C HIS A 121 -8.65 3.99 -2.85
N ALA A 122 -8.30 2.95 -2.11
CA ALA A 122 -8.72 1.58 -2.41
C ALA A 122 -10.26 1.43 -2.38
N TYR A 123 -10.94 2.00 -1.40
CA TYR A 123 -12.41 2.00 -1.35
C TYR A 123 -13.02 2.69 -2.57
N ARG A 124 -12.49 3.84 -2.98
CA ARG A 124 -12.95 4.54 -4.20
C ARG A 124 -12.73 3.70 -5.45
N GLY A 125 -11.58 3.04 -5.57
CA GLY A 125 -11.26 2.16 -6.69
C GLY A 125 -12.25 1.00 -6.81
N ILE A 126 -12.55 0.31 -5.71
CA ILE A 126 -13.55 -0.76 -5.66
C ILE A 126 -14.96 -0.19 -5.97
N GLY A 127 -15.30 0.97 -5.43
CA GLY A 127 -16.55 1.64 -5.74
C GLY A 127 -16.72 1.96 -7.24
N LYS A 128 -15.66 2.46 -7.90
CA LYS A 128 -15.64 2.67 -9.35
C LYS A 128 -15.85 1.39 -10.12
N TYR A 129 -15.24 0.28 -9.71
CA TYR A 129 -15.47 -1.02 -10.32
C TYR A 129 -16.97 -1.38 -10.30
N HIS A 130 -17.61 -1.35 -9.12
CA HIS A 130 -19.05 -1.65 -9.01
C HIS A 130 -19.92 -0.67 -9.80
N PHE A 131 -19.54 0.59 -9.82
CA PHE A 131 -20.21 1.61 -10.61
C PHE A 131 -20.22 1.29 -12.12
N LEU A 132 -19.10 0.82 -12.68
CA LEU A 132 -18.98 0.41 -14.08
C LEU A 132 -19.86 -0.80 -14.41
N TYR A 133 -19.99 -1.72 -13.44
CA TYR A 133 -20.90 -2.88 -13.58
C TYR A 133 -22.35 -2.56 -13.25
N LYS A 134 -22.70 -1.27 -13.07
CA LYS A 134 -24.05 -0.80 -12.71
C LYS A 134 -24.60 -1.39 -11.40
N ASP A 135 -23.72 -1.93 -10.56
CA ASP A 135 -24.04 -2.34 -9.20
C ASP A 135 -23.95 -1.12 -8.26
N ARG A 136 -25.06 -0.37 -8.21
CA ARG A 136 -25.12 0.93 -7.54
C ARG A 136 -25.05 0.82 -6.04
N ASP A 137 -25.67 -0.17 -5.46
CA ASP A 137 -25.71 -0.31 -4.01
C ASP A 137 -24.31 -0.62 -3.47
N SER A 138 -23.59 -1.52 -4.13
CA SER A 138 -22.17 -1.75 -3.79
C SER A 138 -21.30 -0.53 -4.09
N ALA A 139 -21.52 0.17 -5.21
CA ALA A 139 -20.76 1.39 -5.52
C ALA A 139 -20.94 2.45 -4.43
N LEU A 140 -22.19 2.74 -4.03
CA LEU A 140 -22.48 3.68 -2.95
C LEU A 140 -21.84 3.24 -1.63
N TYR A 141 -22.00 1.96 -1.25
CA TYR A 141 -21.38 1.42 -0.05
C TYR A 141 -19.88 1.68 0.01
N TYR A 142 -19.16 1.42 -1.09
CA TYR A 142 -17.72 1.63 -1.13
C TYR A 142 -17.33 3.12 -1.20
N PHE A 143 -18.11 3.96 -1.89
CA PHE A 143 -17.85 5.41 -1.94
C PHE A 143 -18.15 6.14 -0.63
N GLU A 144 -19.01 5.60 0.22
CA GLU A 144 -19.33 6.19 1.54
C GLU A 144 -18.26 5.88 2.60
N LYS A 145 -17.54 4.76 2.48
CA LYS A 145 -16.50 4.37 3.46
C LYS A 145 -15.47 5.47 3.75
N PRO A 146 -14.90 6.16 2.74
CA PRO A 146 -13.94 7.23 2.97
C PRO A 146 -14.46 8.42 3.77
N LEU A 147 -15.77 8.66 3.81
CA LEU A 147 -16.34 9.79 4.57
C LEU A 147 -15.96 9.74 6.06
N GLY A 148 -15.88 8.53 6.63
CA GLY A 148 -15.47 8.34 8.02
C GLY A 148 -14.01 8.71 8.30
N PHE A 149 -13.19 8.85 7.25
CA PHE A 149 -11.75 9.15 7.37
C PHE A 149 -11.41 10.62 7.09
N PHE A 150 -12.39 11.43 6.70
CA PHE A 150 -12.17 12.83 6.30
C PHE A 150 -11.44 13.71 7.32
N PRO A 151 -11.63 13.55 8.64
CA PRO A 151 -10.85 14.31 9.61
C PRO A 151 -9.34 14.05 9.51
N GLU A 152 -8.96 12.83 9.08
CA GLU A 152 -7.58 12.37 9.00
C GLU A 152 -6.97 12.60 7.59
N ILE A 153 -7.81 12.66 6.55
CA ILE A 153 -7.38 12.93 5.16
C ILE A 153 -7.14 14.43 4.98
N LYS A 154 -5.87 14.83 4.99
CA LYS A 154 -5.47 16.24 4.83
C LYS A 154 -5.61 16.72 3.39
N ASN A 155 -5.49 15.83 2.41
CA ASN A 155 -5.53 16.18 0.99
C ASN A 155 -6.95 16.57 0.55
N ARG A 156 -7.12 17.84 0.15
CA ARG A 156 -8.39 18.39 -0.31
C ARG A 156 -8.88 17.76 -1.61
N GLU A 157 -7.97 17.44 -2.52
CA GLU A 157 -8.29 16.84 -3.82
C GLU A 157 -8.84 15.43 -3.63
N GLU A 158 -8.25 14.68 -2.72
CA GLU A 158 -8.72 13.35 -2.36
C GLU A 158 -10.17 13.40 -1.81
N ARG A 159 -10.45 14.30 -0.87
CA ARG A 159 -11.82 14.50 -0.35
C ARG A 159 -12.81 14.91 -1.45
N SER A 160 -12.40 15.83 -2.35
CA SER A 160 -13.21 16.23 -3.51
C SER A 160 -13.53 15.06 -4.43
N SER A 161 -12.56 14.19 -4.66
CA SER A 161 -12.74 12.98 -5.49
C SER A 161 -13.77 12.03 -4.90
N VAL A 162 -13.82 11.85 -3.57
CA VAL A 162 -14.85 11.07 -2.89
C VAL A 162 -16.25 11.66 -3.14
N TYR A 163 -16.42 12.97 -2.96
CA TYR A 163 -17.70 13.63 -3.21
C TYR A 163 -18.14 13.54 -4.68
N ASN A 164 -17.22 13.66 -5.62
CA ASN A 164 -17.53 13.52 -7.05
C ASN A 164 -18.05 12.11 -7.39
N ASN A 165 -17.41 11.08 -6.84
CA ASN A 165 -17.83 9.69 -7.04
C ASN A 165 -19.21 9.43 -6.44
N LEU A 166 -19.47 9.91 -5.23
CA LEU A 166 -20.77 9.83 -4.57
C LEU A 166 -21.86 10.55 -5.40
N THR A 167 -21.58 11.77 -5.83
CA THR A 167 -22.52 12.54 -6.65
C THR A 167 -22.89 11.79 -7.94
N SER A 168 -21.91 11.18 -8.60
CA SER A 168 -22.13 10.37 -9.81
C SER A 168 -23.00 9.15 -9.53
N ALA A 169 -22.74 8.44 -8.43
CA ALA A 169 -23.49 7.26 -8.05
C ALA A 169 -24.95 7.61 -7.66
N TYR A 170 -25.17 8.72 -6.94
CA TYR A 170 -26.52 9.17 -6.59
C TYR A 170 -27.31 9.66 -7.81
N LYS A 171 -26.69 10.33 -8.78
CA LYS A 171 -27.34 10.71 -10.03
C LYS A 171 -27.87 9.49 -10.76
N LEU A 172 -27.05 8.45 -10.95
CA LEU A 172 -27.50 7.20 -11.57
C LEU A 172 -28.67 6.53 -10.82
N LYS A 173 -28.77 6.73 -9.50
CA LYS A 173 -29.89 6.20 -8.72
C LYS A 173 -31.20 6.94 -9.03
N ASN A 174 -31.13 8.20 -9.41
CA ASN A 174 -32.32 9.03 -9.67
C ASN A 174 -32.78 8.98 -11.13
N ASP A 175 -31.91 8.61 -12.08
CA ASP A 175 -32.24 8.56 -13.52
C ASP A 175 -33.03 7.31 -13.93
N ILE A 176 -33.45 6.44 -12.99
CA ILE A 176 -34.20 5.21 -13.24
C ILE A 176 -35.55 5.26 -12.47
N LYS A 177 -36.20 6.39 -12.52
CA LYS A 177 -37.64 6.53 -12.27
C LYS A 177 -38.34 6.79 -13.62
#